data_4aa7363e394fe6833349617ed4e6286a
#
_entry.id   4aa7363e394fe6833349617ed4e6286a
#
_cell.length_a   1.000
_cell.length_b   1.000
_cell.length_c   1.000
_cell.angle_alpha   90.00
_cell.angle_beta   90.00
_cell.angle_gamma   90.00
#
_symmetry.space_group_name_H-M   'P 1'
#
loop_
_entity.id
_entity.type
_entity.pdbx_description
1 polymer ?
#
loop_
_entity_poly.entity_id
_entity_poly.type
_entity_poly.pdbx_seq_one_letter_code
_entity_poly.pdbx_strand_id
1 'polypeptide(L)'
;MSTAGHAFRDNVTMLRRTLLHARRYPSLTLNVLLTPVMLLLLFVYVFGNAMSAGLNGGHADRADYIAYLVPGILLMTVGMISLGTAVSVCTDMTEGVIARFRTMAISRASVLIGHVIGSVIQTMLALVLILGIALAIGFRPDATPVEWIAAAGLMALVSLALTWIAVGIGLVSPNPEGASNLGMPLTMLPLLSSAFVPVNSMPSGFRWFAEYQPFSPCIETLRGLLLGSGIGTKNAVLAVGWCLGLTVLGYLWSKARFNREPKR
;
A
#
# COMPACT_ATOMS: atom_id res chain seq x y z
N MET A 1 33.66 1.67 17.26
CA MET A 1 33.20 2.77 16.39
C MET A 1 31.92 2.36 15.72
N SER A 2 30.94 3.19 15.77
CA SER A 2 29.49 2.89 15.86
C SER A 2 28.90 2.01 14.75
N THR A 3 28.32 0.90 15.14
CA THR A 3 27.43 0.03 14.35
C THR A 3 26.31 0.78 13.64
N ALA A 4 25.89 1.94 14.15
CA ALA A 4 24.87 2.80 13.56
C ALA A 4 25.30 3.46 12.23
N GLY A 5 26.56 3.87 12.10
CA GLY A 5 27.06 4.49 10.88
C GLY A 5 27.20 3.51 9.71
N HIS A 6 27.54 2.24 9.99
CA HIS A 6 27.56 1.19 8.96
C HIS A 6 26.14 0.81 8.53
N ALA A 7 25.20 0.67 9.48
CA ALA A 7 23.81 0.37 9.18
C ALA A 7 23.15 1.47 8.32
N PHE A 8 23.45 2.73 8.55
CA PHE A 8 22.95 3.84 7.74
C PHE A 8 23.49 3.81 6.30
N ARG A 9 24.80 3.56 6.14
CA ARG A 9 25.44 3.43 4.82
C ARG A 9 24.93 2.24 4.03
N ASP A 10 24.69 1.13 4.71
CA ASP A 10 24.10 -0.08 4.11
C ASP A 10 22.67 0.18 3.65
N ASN A 11 21.84 0.86 4.46
CA ASN A 11 20.49 1.25 4.10
C ASN A 11 20.45 2.20 2.89
N VAL A 12 21.37 3.20 2.82
CA VAL A 12 21.50 4.11 1.68
C VAL A 12 21.91 3.36 0.41
N THR A 13 22.80 2.38 0.52
CA THR A 13 23.26 1.56 -0.62
C THR A 13 22.12 0.68 -1.15
N MET A 14 21.33 0.07 -0.25
CA MET A 14 20.15 -0.72 -0.62
C MET A 14 19.06 0.15 -1.24
N LEU A 15 18.84 1.33 -0.67
CA LEU A 15 17.89 2.32 -1.23
C LEU A 15 18.30 2.72 -2.66
N ARG A 16 19.58 3.05 -2.86
CA ARG A 16 20.12 3.38 -4.18
C ARG A 16 19.95 2.23 -5.17
N ARG A 17 20.16 0.97 -4.73
CA ARG A 17 19.93 -0.22 -5.55
C ARG A 17 18.45 -0.30 -6.01
N THR A 18 17.52 -0.13 -5.07
CA THR A 18 16.07 -0.19 -5.38
C THR A 18 15.64 0.93 -6.32
N LEU A 19 16.12 2.16 -6.12
CA LEU A 19 15.83 3.29 -7.00
C LEU A 19 16.48 3.13 -8.39
N LEU A 20 17.72 2.62 -8.45
CA LEU A 20 18.38 2.32 -9.73
C LEU A 20 17.70 1.18 -10.47
N HIS A 21 17.17 0.16 -9.75
CA HIS A 21 16.41 -0.92 -10.35
C HIS A 21 15.09 -0.40 -10.96
N ALA A 22 14.35 0.44 -10.23
CA ALA A 22 13.14 1.10 -10.74
C ALA A 22 13.44 1.96 -11.98
N ARG A 23 14.58 2.66 -12.01
CA ARG A 23 15.01 3.47 -13.17
C ARG A 23 15.50 2.62 -14.35
N ARG A 24 16.18 1.49 -14.10
CA ARG A 24 16.70 0.61 -15.15
C ARG A 24 15.65 -0.26 -15.82
N TYR A 25 14.56 -0.55 -15.10
CA TYR A 25 13.44 -1.35 -15.59
C TYR A 25 12.13 -0.57 -15.49
N PRO A 26 11.97 0.50 -16.30
CA PRO A 26 10.77 1.32 -16.29
C PRO A 26 9.52 0.50 -16.66
N SER A 27 9.69 -0.56 -17.46
CA SER A 27 8.60 -1.47 -17.83
C SER A 27 7.97 -2.17 -16.62
N LEU A 28 8.74 -2.55 -15.61
CA LEU A 28 8.21 -3.15 -14.38
C LEU A 28 7.45 -2.12 -13.54
N THR A 29 7.99 -0.91 -13.40
CA THR A 29 7.33 0.18 -12.67
C THR A 29 6.06 0.63 -13.40
N LEU A 30 6.11 0.75 -14.74
CA LEU A 30 4.94 1.05 -15.55
C LEU A 30 3.86 -0.03 -15.46
N ASN A 31 4.24 -1.30 -15.43
CA ASN A 31 3.29 -2.41 -15.33
C ASN A 31 2.54 -2.40 -13.98
N VAL A 32 3.22 -2.07 -12.89
CA VAL A 32 2.59 -1.92 -11.55
C VAL A 32 1.63 -0.73 -11.52
N LEU A 33 1.94 0.38 -12.20
CA LEU A 33 1.10 1.56 -12.29
C LEU A 33 -0.04 1.41 -13.29
N LEU A 34 0.14 0.60 -14.33
CA LEU A 34 -0.85 0.42 -15.39
C LEU A 34 -2.19 -0.06 -14.83
N THR A 35 -2.18 -1.04 -13.94
CA THR A 35 -3.41 -1.61 -13.39
C THR A 35 -4.23 -0.60 -12.59
N PRO A 36 -3.69 0.15 -11.60
CA PRO A 36 -4.47 1.18 -10.90
C PRO A 36 -4.94 2.30 -11.81
N VAL A 37 -4.12 2.72 -12.79
CA VAL A 37 -4.50 3.75 -13.74
C VAL A 37 -5.62 3.26 -14.65
N MET A 38 -5.53 2.05 -15.19
CA MET A 38 -6.58 1.45 -16.00
C MET A 38 -7.88 1.27 -15.22
N LEU A 39 -7.80 0.88 -13.94
CA LEU A 39 -8.97 0.81 -13.07
C LEU A 39 -9.58 2.20 -12.84
N LEU A 40 -8.75 3.21 -12.57
CA LEU A 40 -9.23 4.59 -12.42
C LEU A 40 -9.96 5.05 -13.68
N LEU A 41 -9.35 4.85 -14.86
CA LEU A 41 -9.97 5.21 -16.14
C LEU A 41 -11.27 4.42 -16.40
N LEU A 42 -11.24 3.10 -16.16
CA LEU A 42 -12.41 2.25 -16.32
C LEU A 42 -13.57 2.73 -15.45
N PHE A 43 -13.33 2.93 -14.16
CA PHE A 43 -14.37 3.35 -13.24
C PHE A 43 -14.89 4.76 -13.56
N VAL A 44 -14.02 5.68 -13.95
CA VAL A 44 -14.41 7.06 -14.26
C VAL A 44 -15.15 7.16 -15.61
N TYR A 45 -14.66 6.47 -16.65
CA TYR A 45 -15.18 6.64 -18.01
C TYR A 45 -16.26 5.62 -18.38
N VAL A 46 -16.17 4.39 -17.87
CA VAL A 46 -17.16 3.35 -18.20
C VAL A 46 -18.29 3.31 -17.16
N PHE A 47 -17.93 3.33 -15.88
CA PHE A 47 -18.91 3.21 -14.79
C PHE A 47 -19.34 4.56 -14.18
N GLY A 48 -18.66 5.67 -14.52
CA GLY A 48 -18.90 6.98 -13.91
C GLY A 48 -20.36 7.40 -13.91
N ASN A 49 -21.05 7.33 -15.04
CA ASN A 49 -22.47 7.71 -15.16
C ASN A 49 -23.42 6.74 -14.43
N ALA A 50 -23.11 5.44 -14.43
CA ALA A 50 -23.95 4.44 -13.76
C ALA A 50 -23.80 4.50 -12.22
N MET A 51 -22.57 4.75 -11.76
CA MET A 51 -22.25 4.78 -10.33
C MET A 51 -22.59 6.13 -9.67
N SER A 52 -22.46 7.24 -10.41
CA SER A 52 -22.90 8.56 -9.90
C SER A 52 -24.39 8.58 -9.61
N ALA A 53 -25.20 7.88 -10.40
CA ALA A 53 -26.63 7.74 -10.13
C ALA A 53 -26.95 7.02 -8.79
N GLY A 54 -26.04 6.18 -8.30
CA GLY A 54 -26.16 5.49 -7.00
C GLY A 54 -25.67 6.32 -5.80
N LEU A 55 -24.95 7.42 -6.03
CA LEU A 55 -24.49 8.33 -5.00
C LEU A 55 -25.51 9.46 -4.80
N ASN A 56 -25.66 9.94 -3.58
CA ASN A 56 -26.49 11.09 -3.22
C ASN A 56 -27.93 11.08 -3.82
N GLY A 57 -28.54 9.88 -3.95
CA GLY A 57 -29.92 9.77 -4.45
C GLY A 57 -30.12 10.17 -5.92
N GLY A 58 -29.08 10.02 -6.76
CA GLY A 58 -29.13 10.28 -8.20
C GLY A 58 -28.78 11.70 -8.64
N HIS A 59 -28.28 12.54 -7.73
CA HIS A 59 -27.88 13.92 -8.02
C HIS A 59 -26.35 14.13 -8.03
N ALA A 60 -25.55 13.05 -7.92
CA ALA A 60 -24.09 13.15 -7.92
C ALA A 60 -23.54 13.29 -9.35
N ASP A 61 -22.69 14.26 -9.55
CA ASP A 61 -21.97 14.48 -10.79
C ASP A 61 -20.78 13.51 -10.92
N ARG A 62 -20.24 13.41 -12.14
CA ARG A 62 -19.03 12.64 -12.41
C ARG A 62 -17.86 13.06 -11.53
N ALA A 63 -17.75 14.34 -11.18
CA ALA A 63 -16.72 14.87 -10.29
C ALA A 63 -16.84 14.30 -8.89
N ASP A 64 -18.06 14.16 -8.35
CA ASP A 64 -18.33 13.56 -7.04
C ASP A 64 -17.90 12.10 -7.01
N TYR A 65 -18.15 11.37 -8.09
CA TYR A 65 -17.74 9.98 -8.20
C TYR A 65 -16.21 9.83 -8.28
N ILE A 66 -15.51 10.70 -9.02
CA ILE A 66 -14.05 10.73 -9.05
C ILE A 66 -13.51 11.02 -7.64
N ALA A 67 -14.07 11.99 -6.94
CA ALA A 67 -13.69 12.34 -5.58
C ALA A 67 -13.89 11.17 -4.60
N TYR A 68 -14.97 10.41 -4.78
CA TYR A 68 -15.25 9.20 -4.01
C TYR A 68 -14.25 8.08 -4.27
N LEU A 69 -13.86 7.86 -5.53
CA LEU A 69 -13.09 6.72 -6.02
C LEU A 69 -11.59 6.85 -5.74
N VAL A 70 -11.01 8.05 -5.88
CA VAL A 70 -9.56 8.28 -5.83
C VAL A 70 -8.92 7.73 -4.55
N PRO A 71 -9.44 7.97 -3.33
CA PRO A 71 -8.84 7.41 -2.10
C PRO A 71 -8.76 5.88 -2.11
N GLY A 72 -9.78 5.20 -2.67
CA GLY A 72 -9.80 3.75 -2.84
C GLY A 72 -8.71 3.23 -3.78
N ILE A 73 -8.54 3.88 -4.94
CA ILE A 73 -7.50 3.54 -5.92
C ILE A 73 -6.09 3.75 -5.33
N LEU A 74 -5.89 4.83 -4.58
CA LEU A 74 -4.61 5.08 -3.89
C LEU A 74 -4.30 3.94 -2.92
N LEU A 75 -5.26 3.51 -2.11
CA LEU A 75 -5.05 2.42 -1.15
C LEU A 75 -4.84 1.07 -1.83
N MET A 76 -5.56 0.80 -2.92
CA MET A 76 -5.35 -0.40 -3.73
C MET A 76 -3.94 -0.45 -4.32
N THR A 77 -3.40 0.69 -4.75
CA THR A 77 -2.02 0.80 -5.23
C THR A 77 -1.00 0.40 -4.17
N VAL A 78 -1.22 0.81 -2.92
CA VAL A 78 -0.37 0.39 -1.80
C VAL A 78 -0.36 -1.13 -1.66
N GLY A 79 -1.53 -1.77 -1.75
CA GLY A 79 -1.68 -3.22 -1.70
C GLY A 79 -0.91 -3.93 -2.82
N MET A 80 -1.01 -3.42 -4.06
CA MET A 80 -0.32 -3.99 -5.22
C MET A 80 1.20 -3.89 -5.11
N ILE A 81 1.74 -2.76 -4.68
CA ILE A 81 3.19 -2.59 -4.50
C ILE A 81 3.69 -3.46 -3.35
N SER A 82 2.91 -3.56 -2.27
CA SER A 82 3.24 -4.45 -1.16
C SER A 82 3.28 -5.92 -1.60
N LEU A 83 2.35 -6.37 -2.45
CA LEU A 83 2.39 -7.71 -3.05
C LEU A 83 3.68 -7.92 -3.85
N GLY A 84 4.08 -6.95 -4.68
CA GLY A 84 5.36 -6.98 -5.40
C GLY A 84 6.56 -7.12 -4.46
N THR A 85 6.50 -6.49 -3.28
CA THR A 85 7.55 -6.62 -2.26
C THR A 85 7.59 -8.04 -1.68
N ALA A 86 6.45 -8.70 -1.45
CA ALA A 86 6.42 -10.09 -0.99
C ALA A 86 7.10 -11.03 -1.99
N VAL A 87 6.79 -10.86 -3.28
CA VAL A 87 7.41 -11.62 -4.36
C VAL A 87 8.92 -11.36 -4.43
N SER A 88 9.34 -10.09 -4.38
CA SER A 88 10.76 -9.71 -4.41
C SER A 88 11.56 -10.30 -3.25
N VAL A 89 11.03 -10.24 -2.02
CA VAL A 89 11.66 -10.84 -0.84
C VAL A 89 11.78 -12.36 -0.99
N CYS A 90 10.73 -13.02 -1.49
CA CYS A 90 10.75 -14.46 -1.74
C CYS A 90 11.81 -14.83 -2.79
N THR A 91 11.92 -14.08 -3.88
CA THR A 91 12.93 -14.27 -4.92
C THR A 91 14.34 -14.14 -4.35
N ASP A 92 14.62 -13.07 -3.60
CA ASP A 92 15.92 -12.85 -2.95
C ASP A 92 16.28 -13.99 -1.94
N MET A 93 15.26 -14.61 -1.32
CA MET A 93 15.44 -15.77 -0.45
C MET A 93 15.80 -17.04 -1.26
N THR A 94 15.07 -17.29 -2.35
CA THR A 94 15.22 -18.52 -3.16
C THR A 94 16.49 -18.50 -4.02
N GLU A 95 16.91 -17.35 -4.52
CA GLU A 95 18.16 -17.17 -5.28
C GLU A 95 19.42 -17.15 -4.39
N GLY A 96 19.27 -17.28 -3.07
CA GLY A 96 20.39 -17.31 -2.14
C GLY A 96 21.10 -15.98 -1.97
N VAL A 97 20.53 -14.87 -2.45
CA VAL A 97 21.06 -13.51 -2.28
C VAL A 97 21.21 -13.18 -0.80
N ILE A 98 20.21 -13.54 0.00
CA ILE A 98 20.24 -13.33 1.46
C ILE A 98 21.29 -14.25 2.13
N ALA A 99 21.52 -15.45 1.61
CA ALA A 99 22.57 -16.34 2.12
C ALA A 99 23.96 -15.72 1.91
N ARG A 100 24.20 -15.04 0.79
CA ARG A 100 25.45 -14.29 0.55
C ARG A 100 25.60 -13.09 1.50
N PHE A 101 24.51 -12.36 1.80
CA PHE A 101 24.56 -11.27 2.79
C PHE A 101 24.82 -11.78 4.21
N ARG A 102 24.45 -13.04 4.54
CA ARG A 102 24.75 -13.68 5.82
C ARG A 102 26.25 -13.94 6.04
N THR A 103 27.04 -14.10 4.97
CA THR A 103 28.51 -14.27 5.03
C THR A 103 29.24 -12.94 5.09
N MET A 104 28.57 -11.83 4.79
CA MET A 104 29.10 -10.46 4.91
C MET A 104 28.78 -9.90 6.30
N ALA A 105 29.60 -8.98 6.80
CA ALA A 105 29.40 -8.34 8.11
C ALA A 105 28.23 -7.33 8.15
N ILE A 106 27.15 -7.61 7.38
CA ILE A 106 25.96 -6.78 7.29
C ILE A 106 24.92 -7.29 8.31
N SER A 107 24.30 -6.38 9.04
CA SER A 107 23.26 -6.78 10.00
C SER A 107 22.05 -7.40 9.28
N ARG A 108 21.59 -8.55 9.78
CA ARG A 108 20.46 -9.29 9.21
C ARG A 108 19.20 -8.42 9.10
N ALA A 109 19.00 -7.51 10.05
CA ALA A 109 17.88 -6.60 10.06
C ALA A 109 17.95 -5.53 8.94
N SER A 110 19.16 -5.10 8.55
CA SER A 110 19.35 -4.06 7.53
C SER A 110 18.81 -4.47 6.15
N VAL A 111 18.85 -5.76 5.81
CA VAL A 111 18.32 -6.27 4.54
C VAL A 111 16.81 -6.10 4.49
N LEU A 112 16.09 -6.52 5.55
CA LEU A 112 14.63 -6.38 5.61
C LEU A 112 14.19 -4.91 5.65
N ILE A 113 14.92 -4.08 6.45
CA ILE A 113 14.65 -2.65 6.53
C ILE A 113 14.87 -1.99 5.16
N GLY A 114 15.90 -2.41 4.40
CA GLY A 114 16.13 -1.92 3.04
C GLY A 114 14.97 -2.19 2.08
N HIS A 115 14.41 -3.41 2.12
CA HIS A 115 13.20 -3.75 1.33
C HIS A 115 12.00 -2.89 1.76
N VAL A 116 11.79 -2.71 3.07
CA VAL A 116 10.66 -1.93 3.59
C VAL A 116 10.78 -0.46 3.19
N ILE A 117 11.92 0.18 3.44
CA ILE A 117 12.13 1.59 3.08
C ILE A 117 12.02 1.78 1.57
N GLY A 118 12.64 0.89 0.79
CA GLY A 118 12.57 0.93 -0.68
C GLY A 118 11.15 0.82 -1.20
N SER A 119 10.36 -0.11 -0.64
CA SER A 119 8.95 -0.29 -0.99
C SER A 119 8.09 0.93 -0.60
N VAL A 120 8.27 1.49 0.59
CA VAL A 120 7.53 2.70 1.03
C VAL A 120 7.82 3.88 0.10
N ILE A 121 9.10 4.11 -0.26
CA ILE A 121 9.45 5.19 -1.19
C ILE A 121 8.85 4.95 -2.57
N GLN A 122 8.95 3.72 -3.10
CA GLN A 122 8.36 3.36 -4.38
C GLN A 122 6.85 3.58 -4.36
N THR A 123 6.19 3.20 -3.26
CA THR A 123 4.76 3.42 -3.07
C THR A 123 4.42 4.90 -3.07
N MET A 124 5.13 5.73 -2.31
CA MET A 124 4.87 7.17 -2.26
C MET A 124 5.05 7.84 -3.62
N LEU A 125 6.07 7.44 -4.40
CA LEU A 125 6.25 7.93 -5.77
C LEU A 125 5.10 7.51 -6.70
N ALA A 126 4.65 6.26 -6.59
CA ALA A 126 3.51 5.75 -7.35
C ALA A 126 2.22 6.50 -7.01
N LEU A 127 1.97 6.77 -5.72
CA LEU A 127 0.81 7.53 -5.27
C LEU A 127 0.81 8.96 -5.80
N VAL A 128 1.96 9.63 -5.83
CA VAL A 128 2.10 10.98 -6.43
C VAL A 128 1.76 10.95 -7.92
N LEU A 129 2.22 9.94 -8.66
CA LEU A 129 1.91 9.79 -10.08
C LEU A 129 0.41 9.54 -10.32
N ILE A 130 -0.20 8.63 -9.57
CA ILE A 130 -1.64 8.33 -9.70
C ILE A 130 -2.48 9.54 -9.31
N LEU A 131 -2.10 10.23 -8.25
CA LEU A 131 -2.77 11.47 -7.83
C LEU A 131 -2.65 12.56 -8.91
N GLY A 132 -1.48 12.70 -9.55
CA GLY A 132 -1.29 13.61 -10.68
C GLY A 132 -2.20 13.27 -11.86
N ILE A 133 -2.37 11.99 -12.19
CA ILE A 133 -3.32 11.52 -13.21
C ILE A 133 -4.76 11.82 -12.78
N ALA A 134 -5.13 11.55 -11.52
CA ALA A 134 -6.46 11.84 -11.00
C ALA A 134 -6.79 13.34 -11.10
N LEU A 135 -5.84 14.22 -10.75
CA LEU A 135 -5.99 15.67 -10.92
C LEU A 135 -6.21 16.07 -12.39
N ALA A 136 -5.48 15.44 -13.32
CA ALA A 136 -5.65 15.68 -14.76
C ALA A 136 -7.02 15.23 -15.30
N ILE A 137 -7.62 14.19 -14.72
CA ILE A 137 -8.94 13.67 -15.10
C ILE A 137 -10.10 14.50 -14.50
N GLY A 138 -9.80 15.35 -13.50
CA GLY A 138 -10.79 16.24 -12.90
C GLY A 138 -11.02 16.04 -11.39
N PHE A 139 -10.18 15.28 -10.71
CA PHE A 139 -10.17 15.27 -9.25
C PHE A 139 -9.84 16.67 -8.73
N ARG A 140 -10.64 17.17 -7.80
CA ARG A 140 -10.46 18.51 -7.20
C ARG A 140 -10.51 18.35 -5.69
N PRO A 141 -9.35 18.18 -5.02
CA PRO A 141 -9.29 18.13 -3.58
C PRO A 141 -9.44 19.53 -2.97
N ASP A 142 -10.22 19.63 -1.90
CA ASP A 142 -10.39 20.87 -1.11
C ASP A 142 -9.52 20.87 0.15
N ALA A 143 -8.46 20.05 0.16
CA ALA A 143 -7.59 19.83 1.30
C ALA A 143 -6.68 21.02 1.57
N THR A 144 -6.57 21.40 2.84
CA THR A 144 -5.58 22.35 3.33
C THR A 144 -4.17 21.75 3.30
N PRO A 145 -3.09 22.56 3.34
CA PRO A 145 -1.72 22.04 3.39
C PRO A 145 -1.47 21.07 4.56
N VAL A 146 -2.14 21.27 5.70
CA VAL A 146 -2.05 20.39 6.87
C VAL A 146 -2.69 19.03 6.58
N GLU A 147 -3.85 19.02 5.94
CA GLU A 147 -4.55 17.79 5.53
C GLU A 147 -3.76 17.02 4.49
N TRP A 148 -3.07 17.69 3.57
CA TRP A 148 -2.14 17.05 2.63
C TRP A 148 -0.99 16.35 3.33
N ILE A 149 -0.38 16.98 4.34
CA ILE A 149 0.69 16.35 5.14
C ILE A 149 0.13 15.16 5.92
N ALA A 150 -1.07 15.29 6.50
CA ALA A 150 -1.72 14.20 7.21
C ALA A 150 -2.08 13.04 6.28
N ALA A 151 -2.59 13.32 5.08
CA ALA A 151 -2.88 12.31 4.06
C ALA A 151 -1.61 11.55 3.62
N ALA A 152 -0.52 12.28 3.34
CA ALA A 152 0.78 11.69 3.01
C ALA A 152 1.32 10.83 4.17
N GLY A 153 1.21 11.31 5.41
CA GLY A 153 1.59 10.56 6.63
C GLY A 153 0.77 9.28 6.80
N LEU A 154 -0.55 9.34 6.60
CA LEU A 154 -1.43 8.18 6.66
C LEU A 154 -1.04 7.16 5.58
N MET A 155 -0.83 7.59 4.33
CA MET A 155 -0.45 6.70 3.22
C MET A 155 0.92 6.06 3.45
N ALA A 156 1.89 6.80 4.01
CA ALA A 156 3.18 6.26 4.40
C ALA A 156 3.03 5.21 5.51
N LEU A 157 2.16 5.44 6.49
CA LEU A 157 1.90 4.51 7.59
C LEU A 157 1.21 3.23 7.11
N VAL A 158 0.20 3.35 6.23
CA VAL A 158 -0.46 2.20 5.57
C VAL A 158 0.56 1.41 4.75
N SER A 159 1.38 2.10 3.94
CA SER A 159 2.43 1.47 3.14
C SER A 159 3.41 0.70 4.02
N LEU A 160 3.84 1.29 5.13
CA LEU A 160 4.72 0.64 6.10
C LEU A 160 4.09 -0.61 6.69
N ALA A 161 2.81 -0.54 7.09
CA ALA A 161 2.07 -1.65 7.68
C ALA A 161 1.93 -2.83 6.69
N LEU A 162 1.47 -2.55 5.47
CA LEU A 162 1.27 -3.60 4.45
C LEU A 162 2.60 -4.17 3.97
N THR A 163 3.65 -3.35 3.87
CA THR A 163 4.98 -3.82 3.46
C THR A 163 5.58 -4.77 4.49
N TRP A 164 5.44 -4.53 5.81
CA TRP A 164 5.90 -5.47 6.82
C TRP A 164 5.17 -6.81 6.76
N ILE A 165 3.86 -6.80 6.52
CA ILE A 165 3.09 -8.05 6.29
C ILE A 165 3.59 -8.75 5.02
N ALA A 166 3.81 -8.00 3.94
CA ALA A 166 4.31 -8.52 2.67
C ALA A 166 5.71 -9.16 2.81
N VAL A 167 6.61 -8.54 3.57
CA VAL A 167 7.93 -9.12 3.91
C VAL A 167 7.75 -10.45 4.64
N GLY A 168 6.84 -10.51 5.64
CA GLY A 168 6.52 -11.75 6.34
C GLY A 168 6.02 -12.86 5.41
N ILE A 169 5.13 -12.52 4.47
CA ILE A 169 4.63 -13.43 3.44
C ILE A 169 5.78 -13.93 2.55
N GLY A 170 6.65 -13.05 2.06
CA GLY A 170 7.80 -13.42 1.25
C GLY A 170 8.76 -14.37 1.96
N LEU A 171 8.97 -14.19 3.28
CA LEU A 171 9.85 -15.04 4.08
C LEU A 171 9.29 -16.46 4.36
N VAL A 172 7.98 -16.66 4.29
CA VAL A 172 7.34 -17.97 4.55
C VAL A 172 7.02 -18.71 3.26
N SER A 173 7.01 -18.02 2.13
CA SER A 173 6.65 -18.58 0.84
C SER A 173 7.76 -19.46 0.27
N PRO A 174 7.44 -20.65 -0.27
CA PRO A 174 8.44 -21.56 -0.82
C PRO A 174 8.98 -21.10 -2.19
N ASN A 175 8.19 -20.33 -2.93
CA ASN A 175 8.51 -19.81 -4.26
C ASN A 175 7.77 -18.49 -4.53
N PRO A 176 8.17 -17.71 -5.55
CA PRO A 176 7.54 -16.44 -5.90
C PRO A 176 6.04 -16.54 -6.21
N GLU A 177 5.59 -17.64 -6.82
CA GLU A 177 4.18 -17.90 -7.12
C GLU A 177 3.37 -18.06 -5.82
N GLY A 178 3.91 -18.81 -4.86
CA GLY A 178 3.35 -18.97 -3.53
C GLY A 178 3.26 -17.63 -2.79
N ALA A 179 4.28 -16.77 -2.91
CA ALA A 179 4.27 -15.42 -2.35
C ALA A 179 3.17 -14.55 -2.98
N SER A 180 2.98 -14.65 -4.30
CA SER A 180 1.92 -13.95 -5.01
C SER A 180 0.53 -14.39 -4.53
N ASN A 181 0.30 -15.71 -4.42
CA ASN A 181 -0.98 -16.26 -3.97
C ASN A 181 -1.29 -15.89 -2.50
N LEU A 182 -0.32 -16.04 -1.61
CA LEU A 182 -0.49 -15.66 -0.19
C LEU A 182 -0.64 -14.14 0.02
N GLY A 183 -0.07 -13.34 -0.87
CA GLY A 183 -0.20 -11.88 -0.86
C GLY A 183 -1.46 -11.34 -1.53
N MET A 184 -2.24 -12.17 -2.24
CA MET A 184 -3.46 -11.76 -2.94
C MET A 184 -4.47 -11.00 -2.05
N PRO A 185 -4.67 -11.34 -0.76
CA PRO A 185 -5.53 -10.56 0.11
C PRO A 185 -5.14 -9.08 0.22
N LEU A 186 -3.86 -8.73 0.11
CA LEU A 186 -3.41 -7.32 0.17
C LEU A 186 -3.99 -6.48 -0.97
N THR A 187 -4.30 -7.10 -2.10
CA THR A 187 -4.88 -6.44 -3.28
C THR A 187 -6.39 -6.58 -3.36
N MET A 188 -6.95 -7.68 -2.82
CA MET A 188 -8.39 -7.96 -2.90
C MET A 188 -9.19 -7.30 -1.78
N LEU A 189 -8.64 -7.19 -0.57
CA LEU A 189 -9.35 -6.59 0.56
C LEU A 189 -9.77 -5.13 0.31
N PRO A 190 -8.98 -4.26 -0.36
CA PRO A 190 -9.45 -2.93 -0.73
C PRO A 190 -10.70 -2.94 -1.60
N LEU A 191 -10.89 -3.95 -2.48
CA LEU A 191 -12.09 -4.09 -3.31
C LEU A 191 -13.34 -4.40 -2.47
N LEU A 192 -13.15 -5.07 -1.35
CA LEU A 192 -14.21 -5.45 -0.41
C LEU A 192 -14.45 -4.39 0.68
N SER A 193 -13.93 -3.18 0.49
CA SER A 193 -14.03 -2.04 1.42
C SER A 193 -14.96 -0.96 0.90
N SER A 194 -14.97 0.20 1.56
CA SER A 194 -15.68 1.41 1.09
C SER A 194 -14.99 2.11 -0.10
N ALA A 195 -14.05 1.46 -0.78
CA ALA A 195 -13.29 2.05 -1.87
C ALA A 195 -14.14 2.41 -3.07
N PHE A 196 -15.04 1.52 -3.48
CA PHE A 196 -15.80 1.60 -4.72
C PHE A 196 -17.30 1.76 -4.51
N VAL A 197 -17.81 1.24 -3.40
CA VAL A 197 -19.25 1.23 -3.09
C VAL A 197 -19.45 1.65 -1.62
N PRO A 198 -20.40 2.54 -1.32
CA PRO A 198 -20.69 2.93 0.04
C PRO A 198 -21.08 1.72 0.90
N VAL A 199 -20.53 1.63 2.12
CA VAL A 199 -20.78 0.51 3.04
C VAL A 199 -22.29 0.37 3.35
N ASN A 200 -23.03 1.48 3.32
CA ASN A 200 -24.47 1.50 3.59
C ASN A 200 -25.32 0.75 2.55
N SER A 201 -24.82 0.60 1.32
CA SER A 201 -25.50 -0.14 0.25
C SER A 201 -25.19 -1.64 0.25
N MET A 202 -24.29 -2.11 1.14
CA MET A 202 -23.92 -3.51 1.24
C MET A 202 -24.93 -4.30 2.09
N PRO A 203 -25.12 -5.63 1.83
CA PRO A 203 -25.93 -6.51 2.67
C PRO A 203 -25.45 -6.51 4.13
N SER A 204 -26.38 -6.61 5.09
CA SER A 204 -26.12 -6.44 6.53
C SER A 204 -24.98 -7.32 7.06
N GLY A 205 -24.88 -8.57 6.63
CA GLY A 205 -23.80 -9.49 7.07
C GLY A 205 -22.42 -9.09 6.58
N PHE A 206 -22.31 -8.57 5.36
CA PHE A 206 -21.04 -8.14 4.76
C PHE A 206 -20.65 -6.74 5.20
N ARG A 207 -21.62 -5.89 5.51
CA ARG A 207 -21.44 -4.51 5.95
C ARG A 207 -20.56 -4.39 7.18
N TRP A 208 -20.78 -5.24 8.19
CA TRP A 208 -19.94 -5.23 9.40
C TRP A 208 -18.47 -5.51 9.08
N PHE A 209 -18.19 -6.52 8.25
CA PHE A 209 -16.83 -6.82 7.80
C PHE A 209 -16.23 -5.64 7.04
N ALA A 210 -16.96 -5.10 6.06
CA ALA A 210 -16.50 -3.99 5.25
C ALA A 210 -16.22 -2.73 6.09
N GLU A 211 -16.99 -2.46 7.14
CA GLU A 211 -16.83 -1.29 7.99
C GLU A 211 -15.59 -1.38 8.89
N TYR A 212 -15.30 -2.55 9.48
CA TYR A 212 -14.26 -2.70 10.48
C TYR A 212 -12.93 -3.24 9.96
N GLN A 213 -12.86 -3.74 8.74
CA GLN A 213 -11.60 -4.16 8.15
C GLN A 213 -10.62 -2.97 8.02
N PRO A 214 -9.29 -3.21 8.00
CA PRO A 214 -8.30 -2.14 8.06
C PRO A 214 -8.37 -1.11 6.92
N PHE A 215 -8.86 -1.50 5.75
CA PHE A 215 -8.87 -0.62 4.57
C PHE A 215 -9.97 0.44 4.63
N SER A 216 -11.19 0.12 5.07
CA SER A 216 -12.29 1.10 5.09
C SER A 216 -12.02 2.30 5.99
N PRO A 217 -11.59 2.15 7.26
CA PRO A 217 -11.22 3.30 8.07
C PRO A 217 -10.11 4.17 7.45
N CYS A 218 -9.11 3.53 6.79
CA CYS A 218 -8.05 4.27 6.11
C CYS A 218 -8.59 5.06 4.91
N ILE A 219 -9.48 4.46 4.10
CA ILE A 219 -10.10 5.11 2.94
C ILE A 219 -10.99 6.27 3.38
N GLU A 220 -11.84 6.07 4.38
CA GLU A 220 -12.72 7.13 4.89
C GLU A 220 -11.93 8.29 5.50
N THR A 221 -10.87 7.99 6.24
CA THR A 221 -9.98 9.01 6.79
C THR A 221 -9.27 9.79 5.66
N LEU A 222 -8.75 9.07 4.66
CA LEU A 222 -8.09 9.69 3.51
C LEU A 222 -9.07 10.54 2.69
N ARG A 223 -10.31 10.06 2.52
CA ARG A 223 -11.40 10.79 1.86
C ARG A 223 -11.72 12.07 2.60
N GLY A 224 -11.90 12.01 3.92
CA GLY A 224 -12.13 13.18 4.75
C GLY A 224 -11.01 14.21 4.65
N LEU A 225 -9.75 13.76 4.64
CA LEU A 225 -8.57 14.61 4.49
C LEU A 225 -8.49 15.29 3.11
N LEU A 226 -8.75 14.55 2.02
CA LEU A 226 -8.60 15.07 0.67
C LEU A 226 -9.78 15.96 0.23
N LEU A 227 -10.98 15.72 0.76
CA LEU A 227 -12.19 16.47 0.38
C LEU A 227 -12.59 17.54 1.38
N GLY A 228 -11.82 17.76 2.45
CA GLY A 228 -12.15 18.76 3.46
C GLY A 228 -13.49 18.54 4.19
N SER A 229 -14.07 17.32 4.05
CA SER A 229 -15.40 17.01 4.61
C SER A 229 -15.40 16.71 6.12
N GLY A 230 -14.23 16.87 6.74
CA GLY A 230 -14.02 16.57 8.15
C GLY A 230 -13.62 15.11 8.39
N ILE A 231 -12.69 14.90 9.32
CA ILE A 231 -12.19 13.59 9.69
C ILE A 231 -13.10 13.01 10.77
N GLY A 232 -13.77 11.90 10.46
CA GLY A 232 -14.47 11.13 11.49
C GLY A 232 -13.46 10.58 12.51
N THR A 233 -13.48 11.10 13.75
CA THR A 233 -12.51 10.72 14.79
C THR A 233 -12.45 9.20 14.98
N LYS A 234 -13.60 8.50 14.91
CA LYS A 234 -13.67 7.03 14.97
C LYS A 234 -12.82 6.37 13.88
N ASN A 235 -12.99 6.82 12.63
CA ASN A 235 -12.28 6.23 11.49
C ASN A 235 -10.77 6.53 11.54
N ALA A 236 -10.39 7.74 11.94
CA ALA A 236 -8.98 8.11 12.09
C ALA A 236 -8.27 7.27 13.17
N VAL A 237 -8.90 7.09 14.33
CA VAL A 237 -8.36 6.26 15.42
C VAL A 237 -8.26 4.80 14.98
N LEU A 238 -9.28 4.27 14.31
CA LEU A 238 -9.24 2.90 13.78
C LEU A 238 -8.17 2.73 12.70
N ALA A 239 -8.03 3.69 11.79
CA ALA A 239 -7.02 3.65 10.74
C ALA A 239 -5.60 3.61 11.33
N VAL A 240 -5.29 4.54 12.23
CA VAL A 240 -3.98 4.57 12.89
C VAL A 240 -3.76 3.32 13.74
N GLY A 241 -4.77 2.89 14.50
CA GLY A 241 -4.71 1.67 15.32
C GLY A 241 -4.42 0.42 14.49
N TRP A 242 -5.13 0.23 13.38
CA TRP A 242 -4.86 -0.87 12.44
C TRP A 242 -3.46 -0.80 11.84
N CYS A 243 -3.04 0.37 11.37
CA CYS A 243 -1.72 0.54 10.77
C CYS A 243 -0.59 0.24 11.76
N LEU A 244 -0.68 0.76 12.98
CA LEU A 244 0.31 0.48 14.03
C LEU A 244 0.29 -0.99 14.42
N GLY A 245 -0.88 -1.58 14.63
CA GLY A 245 -1.04 -3.00 14.96
C GLY A 245 -0.44 -3.91 13.89
N LEU A 246 -0.78 -3.69 12.62
CA LEU A 246 -0.24 -4.45 11.49
C LEU A 246 1.27 -4.25 11.31
N THR A 247 1.78 -3.02 11.53
CA THR A 247 3.23 -2.74 11.48
C THR A 247 3.97 -3.55 12.55
N VAL A 248 3.50 -3.52 13.79
CA VAL A 248 4.13 -4.25 14.90
C VAL A 248 4.03 -5.76 14.67
N LEU A 249 2.86 -6.27 14.33
CA LEU A 249 2.66 -7.69 14.05
C LEU A 249 3.51 -8.16 12.87
N GLY A 250 3.51 -7.41 11.75
CA GLY A 250 4.30 -7.72 10.56
C GLY A 250 5.80 -7.71 10.86
N TYR A 251 6.29 -6.71 11.60
CA TYR A 251 7.68 -6.62 12.02
C TYR A 251 8.09 -7.82 12.91
N LEU A 252 7.32 -8.10 13.95
CA LEU A 252 7.60 -9.21 14.86
C LEU A 252 7.57 -10.56 14.14
N TRP A 253 6.58 -10.76 13.28
CA TRP A 253 6.45 -11.98 12.47
C TRP A 253 7.64 -12.14 11.52
N SER A 254 7.98 -11.11 10.76
CA SER A 254 9.10 -11.11 9.83
C SER A 254 10.42 -11.36 10.55
N LYS A 255 10.66 -10.70 11.70
CA LYS A 255 11.85 -10.90 12.54
C LYS A 255 11.92 -12.34 13.07
N ALA A 256 10.81 -12.89 13.56
CA ALA A 256 10.75 -14.25 14.07
C ALA A 256 11.05 -15.29 12.98
N ARG A 257 10.55 -15.07 11.75
CA ARG A 257 10.79 -15.97 10.62
C ARG A 257 12.22 -15.86 10.09
N PHE A 258 12.72 -14.63 9.97
CA PHE A 258 14.09 -14.40 9.47
C PHE A 258 15.18 -14.97 10.39
N ASN A 259 14.94 -15.00 11.70
CA ASN A 259 15.88 -15.54 12.69
C ASN A 259 15.82 -17.07 12.80
N ARG A 260 14.79 -17.73 12.28
CA ARG A 260 14.75 -19.20 12.23
C ARG A 260 15.72 -19.69 11.15
N GLU A 261 16.62 -20.59 11.52
CA GLU A 261 17.48 -21.27 10.54
C GLU A 261 16.62 -22.06 9.57
N PRO A 262 16.92 -22.02 8.25
CA PRO A 262 16.25 -22.93 7.33
C PRO A 262 16.54 -24.35 7.80
N LYS A 263 15.51 -25.12 8.15
CA LYS A 263 15.65 -26.57 8.27
C LYS A 263 16.09 -27.08 6.88
N ARG A 264 17.32 -27.54 6.79
CA ARG A 264 17.82 -28.28 5.62
C ARG A 264 17.02 -29.54 5.41
#